data_a8616bdef08e49492ff76c23f16a0eab
#
_entry.id   a8616bdef08e49492ff76c23f16a0eab
#
_cell.length_a   1.000
_cell.length_b   1.000
_cell.length_c   1.000
_cell.angle_alpha   90.00
_cell.angle_beta   90.00
_cell.angle_gamma   90.00
#
_symmetry.space_group_name_H-M   'P 1'
#
loop_
_entity.id
_entity.type
_entity.pdbx_description
1 polymer ?
#
loop_
_entity_poly.entity_id
_entity_poly.type
_entity_poly.pdbx_seq_one_letter_code
_entity_poly.pdbx_strand_id
1 'polypeptide(L)'
;SRDWGEGGPREVLAEGARRMMPEIAPADAPPGALILFRMMPRAIAKHVGILTGPDTFLHTYERLGVIEEPLTPTWARRIAFAFLFPQR
;
A
#
# COMPACT_ATOMS: atom_id res chain seq x y z
N SER A 1 15.99 18.44 -5.43
CA SER A 1 16.41 18.23 -4.55
C SER A 1 17.31 17.29 -4.44
N ARG A 2 17.91 17.23 -3.78
CA ARG A 2 18.83 16.68 -3.75
C ARG A 2 18.86 15.71 -2.76
N ASP A 3 17.82 15.32 -2.23
CA ASP A 3 17.77 14.34 -1.27
C ASP A 3 18.02 13.04 -1.83
N TRP A 4 18.09 12.92 -3.10
CA TRP A 4 18.28 11.72 -3.66
C TRP A 4 19.41 10.98 -3.17
N GLY A 5 20.46 11.60 -2.94
CA GLY A 5 21.65 10.93 -2.64
C GLY A 5 21.73 10.42 -1.27
N GLU A 6 20.84 10.87 -0.44
CA GLU A 6 20.91 10.48 0.85
C GLU A 6 20.02 9.41 1.25
N GLY A 7 19.21 8.92 0.60
CA GLY A 7 18.34 7.87 1.03
C GLY A 7 17.36 7.53 -0.01
N GLY A 8 17.54 8.09 -1.17
CA GLY A 8 16.64 7.86 -2.26
C GLY A 8 15.39 8.68 -2.12
N PRO A 9 14.39 8.38 -2.93
CA PRO A 9 13.16 9.17 -2.96
C PRO A 9 12.38 8.98 -1.67
N ARG A 10 11.69 10.02 -1.27
CA ARG A 10 10.85 9.95 -0.09
C ARG A 10 9.59 9.18 -0.39
N GLU A 11 9.06 8.51 0.62
CA GLU A 11 7.79 7.78 0.52
C GLU A 11 6.64 8.75 0.75
N VAL A 12 6.39 9.59 -0.24
CA VAL A 12 5.41 10.66 -0.10
C VAL A 12 4.03 10.19 0.23
N LEU A 13 3.60 9.10 -0.40
CA LEU A 13 2.25 8.60 -0.18
C LEU A 13 2.11 8.04 1.23
N ALA A 14 3.11 7.27 1.67
CA ALA A 14 3.09 6.71 3.02
C ALA A 14 3.14 7.82 4.06
N GLU A 15 3.95 8.84 3.81
CA GLU A 15 4.05 9.98 4.74
C GLU A 15 2.71 10.68 4.87
N GLY A 16 2.01 10.88 3.75
CA GLY A 16 0.71 11.49 3.77
C GLY A 16 -0.33 10.65 4.50
N ALA A 17 -0.32 9.35 4.24
CA ALA A 17 -1.26 8.46 4.89
C ALA A 17 -1.02 8.41 6.40
N ARG A 18 0.25 8.45 6.79
CA ARG A 18 0.61 8.35 8.20
C ARG A 18 0.09 9.53 9.00
N ARG A 19 -0.09 10.68 8.35
CA ARG A 19 -0.63 11.84 9.04
C ARG A 19 -2.13 11.72 9.29
N MET A 20 -2.81 10.83 8.57
CA MET A 20 -4.25 10.74 8.65
C MET A 20 -4.75 9.42 9.22
N MET A 21 -3.93 8.40 9.21
CA MET A 21 -4.37 7.06 9.58
C MET A 21 -3.30 6.36 10.40
N PRO A 22 -3.70 5.55 11.38
CA PRO A 22 -2.72 4.74 12.12
C PRO A 22 -2.07 3.73 11.19
N GLU A 23 -0.77 3.63 11.30
CA GLU A 23 -0.01 2.67 10.53
C GLU A 23 0.09 1.36 11.29
N ILE A 24 -0.02 0.24 10.60
CA ILE A 24 0.12 -1.08 11.21
C ILE A 24 1.11 -1.88 10.38
N ALA A 25 1.62 -2.95 10.96
CA ALA A 25 2.48 -3.85 10.20
C ALA A 25 1.66 -4.50 9.10
N PRO A 26 2.20 -4.65 7.90
CA PRO A 26 1.45 -5.29 6.81
C PRO A 26 0.93 -6.67 7.18
N ALA A 27 1.69 -7.43 7.94
CA ALA A 27 1.27 -8.78 8.32
C ALA A 27 0.05 -8.78 9.23
N ASP A 28 -0.22 -7.65 9.90
CA ASP A 28 -1.35 -7.54 10.80
C ASP A 28 -2.55 -6.87 10.17
N ALA A 29 -2.50 -6.53 8.90
CA ALA A 29 -3.56 -5.76 8.27
C ALA A 29 -4.86 -6.58 8.16
N PRO A 30 -5.96 -6.07 8.70
CA PRO A 30 -7.24 -6.77 8.60
C PRO A 30 -7.97 -6.37 7.31
N PRO A 31 -9.02 -7.09 6.96
CA PRO A 31 -9.87 -6.64 5.86
C PRO A 31 -10.32 -5.21 6.11
N GLY A 32 -10.34 -4.42 5.07
CA GLY A 32 -10.67 -3.00 5.16
C GLY A 32 -9.44 -2.12 5.28
N ALA A 33 -8.27 -2.68 5.52
CA ALA A 33 -7.05 -1.87 5.64
C ALA A 33 -6.61 -1.32 4.29
N LEU A 34 -6.06 -0.11 4.32
CA LEU A 34 -5.44 0.48 3.14
C LEU A 34 -4.04 -0.08 3.05
N ILE A 35 -3.64 -0.53 1.87
CA ILE A 35 -2.29 -1.03 1.67
C ILE A 35 -1.62 -0.30 0.53
N LEU A 36 -0.33 -0.06 0.70
CA LEU A 36 0.47 0.57 -0.34
C LEU A 36 1.48 -0.44 -0.83
N PHE A 37 1.49 -0.65 -2.13
CA PHE A 37 2.39 -1.60 -2.75
C PHE A 37 3.58 -0.88 -3.37
N ARG A 38 4.75 -1.51 -3.23
CA ARG A 38 5.95 -1.07 -3.93
C ARG A 38 6.11 -1.99 -5.12
N MET A 39 5.89 -1.48 -6.30
CA MET A 39 5.87 -2.33 -7.49
C MET A 39 7.26 -2.74 -7.94
N MET A 40 8.27 -1.93 -7.66
CA MET A 40 9.65 -2.24 -7.98
C MET A 40 10.48 -2.07 -6.71
N PRO A 41 11.50 -2.86 -6.50
CA PRO A 41 12.23 -2.84 -5.21
C PRO A 41 12.76 -1.49 -4.79
N ARG A 42 13.15 -0.65 -5.74
CA ARG A 42 13.71 0.65 -5.39
C ARG A 42 12.78 1.82 -5.64
N ALA A 43 11.55 1.53 -5.99
CA ALA A 43 10.59 2.60 -6.23
C ALA A 43 9.84 2.93 -4.96
N ILE A 44 9.27 4.12 -4.92
CA ILE A 44 8.42 4.46 -3.78
C ILE A 44 7.10 3.70 -3.93
N ALA A 45 6.43 3.50 -2.82
CA ALA A 45 5.16 2.78 -2.80
C ALA A 45 4.06 3.71 -3.26
N LYS A 46 3.59 3.53 -4.49
CA LYS A 46 2.56 4.38 -5.06
C LYS A 46 1.28 3.65 -5.43
N HIS A 47 1.29 2.35 -5.48
CA HIS A 47 0.10 1.60 -5.87
C HIS A 47 -0.74 1.32 -4.64
N VAL A 48 -2.01 1.68 -4.70
CA VAL A 48 -2.89 1.62 -3.54
C VAL A 48 -3.89 0.50 -3.69
N GLY A 49 -4.16 -0.19 -2.60
CA GLY A 49 -5.20 -1.20 -2.58
C GLY A 49 -5.92 -1.22 -1.24
N ILE A 50 -6.98 -1.98 -1.17
CA ILE A 50 -7.72 -2.18 0.07
C ILE A 50 -7.94 -3.66 0.23
N LEU A 51 -7.58 -4.20 1.39
CA LEU A 51 -7.84 -5.61 1.65
C LEU A 51 -9.32 -5.84 1.77
N THR A 52 -9.84 -6.87 1.11
CA THR A 52 -11.26 -7.22 1.17
C THR A 52 -11.48 -8.50 1.95
N GLY A 53 -10.42 -9.22 2.22
CA GLY A 53 -10.46 -10.45 2.99
C GLY A 53 -9.05 -10.81 3.37
N PRO A 54 -8.84 -12.00 3.95
CA PRO A 54 -7.47 -12.38 4.33
C PRO A 54 -6.58 -12.59 3.12
N ASP A 55 -7.17 -12.95 1.98
CA ASP A 55 -6.39 -13.26 0.80
C ASP A 55 -6.86 -12.57 -0.46
N THR A 56 -7.57 -11.47 -0.35
CA THR A 56 -8.07 -10.73 -1.52
C THR A 56 -7.92 -9.25 -1.29
N PHE A 57 -7.86 -8.50 -2.37
CA PHE A 57 -7.75 -7.04 -2.28
C PHE A 57 -8.35 -6.37 -3.51
N LEU A 58 -8.78 -5.13 -3.32
CA LEU A 58 -9.27 -4.30 -4.41
C LEU A 58 -8.16 -3.35 -4.81
N HIS A 59 -8.03 -3.09 -6.11
CA HIS A 59 -7.16 -2.03 -6.58
C HIS A 59 -7.62 -1.59 -7.96
N THR A 60 -7.02 -0.55 -8.50
CA THR A 60 -7.40 -0.09 -9.82
C THR A 60 -6.41 -0.59 -10.84
N TYR A 61 -6.97 -1.05 -11.97
CA TYR A 61 -6.16 -1.49 -13.10
C TYR A 61 -6.45 -0.53 -14.22
N GLU A 62 -5.39 -0.08 -14.88
CA GLU A 62 -5.57 0.79 -16.01
C GLU A 62 -6.53 0.17 -16.98
N ARG A 63 -7.50 0.89 -17.42
CA ARG A 63 -8.50 0.44 -18.39
C ARG A 63 -9.56 -0.51 -17.87
N LEU A 64 -9.32 -1.17 -16.76
CA LEU A 64 -10.32 -2.08 -16.22
C LEU A 64 -11.08 -1.47 -15.05
N GLY A 65 -10.57 -0.38 -14.48
CA GLY A 65 -11.20 0.22 -13.32
C GLY A 65 -10.83 -0.53 -12.06
N VAL A 66 -11.75 -0.58 -11.10
CA VAL A 66 -11.49 -1.22 -9.82
C VAL A 66 -11.80 -2.70 -9.93
N ILE A 67 -10.84 -3.53 -9.55
CA ILE A 67 -11.05 -4.97 -9.58
C ILE A 67 -10.60 -5.59 -8.27
N GLU A 68 -11.16 -6.74 -7.96
CA GLU A 68 -10.76 -7.51 -6.80
C GLU A 68 -9.92 -8.68 -7.29
N GLU A 69 -8.79 -8.91 -6.64
CA GLU A 69 -7.89 -9.98 -7.04
C GLU A 69 -7.41 -10.76 -5.84
N PRO A 70 -6.97 -12.00 -6.05
CA PRO A 70 -6.31 -12.74 -4.99
C PRO A 70 -5.00 -12.08 -4.58
N LEU A 71 -4.72 -12.08 -3.29
CA LEU A 71 -3.45 -11.57 -2.80
C LEU A 71 -2.44 -12.71 -2.89
N THR A 72 -1.92 -12.91 -4.08
CA THR A 72 -0.95 -13.97 -4.32
C THR A 72 0.35 -13.67 -3.60
N PRO A 73 1.25 -14.64 -3.46
CA PRO A 73 2.56 -14.36 -2.86
C PRO A 73 3.32 -13.23 -3.55
N THR A 74 3.18 -13.12 -4.87
CA THR A 74 3.83 -12.03 -5.60
C THR A 74 3.28 -10.68 -5.15
N TRP A 75 1.96 -10.55 -5.06
CA TRP A 75 1.37 -9.32 -4.59
C TRP A 75 1.69 -9.05 -3.12
N ALA A 76 1.61 -10.09 -2.30
CA ALA A 76 1.88 -9.93 -0.87
C ALA A 76 3.29 -9.40 -0.62
N ARG A 77 4.27 -9.87 -1.39
CA ARG A 77 5.63 -9.39 -1.22
C ARG A 77 5.81 -7.93 -1.57
N ARG A 78 4.90 -7.37 -2.33
CA ARG A 78 4.97 -5.96 -2.73
C ARG A 78 4.38 -5.01 -1.71
N ILE A 79 3.68 -5.52 -0.71
CA ILE A 79 3.08 -4.64 0.30
C ILE A 79 4.18 -4.00 1.10
N ALA A 80 4.25 -2.69 1.08
CA ALA A 80 5.26 -1.94 1.80
C ALA A 80 4.73 -1.32 3.08
N PHE A 81 3.48 -0.86 3.05
CA PHE A 81 2.88 -0.17 4.20
C PHE A 81 1.41 -0.53 4.30
N ALA A 82 0.88 -0.51 5.50
CA ALA A 82 -0.54 -0.74 5.74
C ALA A 82 -1.05 0.24 6.79
N PHE A 83 -2.31 0.65 6.62
CA PHE A 83 -2.93 1.64 7.50
C PHE A 83 -4.36 1.25 7.78
N LEU A 84 -4.86 1.67 8.93
CA LEU A 84 -6.26 1.47 9.27
C LEU A 84 -7.01 2.76 8.99
N PHE A 85 -8.22 2.64 8.43
CA PHE A 85 -9.03 3.84 8.26
C PHE A 85 -9.49 4.31 9.64
N PRO A 86 -9.59 5.62 9.85
CA PRO A 86 -10.00 6.13 11.15
C PRO A 86 -11.38 5.62 11.55
N GLN A 87 -11.54 5.35 12.82
CA GLN A 87 -12.84 4.95 13.36
C GLN A 87 -13.62 6.19 13.77
N ARG A 88 -14.95 6.11 13.69
CA ARG A 88 -15.77 7.25 14.05
C ARG A 88 -16.23 7.21 15.48
#